data_b56af44863bf2025d8b89dc1a635f896
#
_entry.id   b56af44863bf2025d8b89dc1a635f896
#
_cell.length_a   1.000
_cell.length_b   1.000
_cell.length_c   1.000
_cell.angle_alpha   90.00
_cell.angle_beta   90.00
_cell.angle_gamma   90.00
#
_symmetry.space_group_name_H-M   'P 1'
#
loop_
_entity.id
_entity.type
_entity.pdbx_description
1 polymer ?
#
loop_
_entity_poly.entity_id
_entity_poly.type
_entity_poly.pdbx_seq_one_letter_code
_entity_poly.pdbx_strand_id
1 'polypeptide(L)'
;MLKSNVAWSTNKDSYKAGQETAKKAVKDLMQTKVAFLYTSVDNNVEKVLEGAKAELGTAPIIGCTSSAGIIVPDGFISSENGFVGMLTIGDPNTTVGVAGLKKQKTARETGELVAMEAMKNAGLDFAPEYFYMVASPGEEEDYLKGIEDVIGRVPFFGGSAADNTVEGKWSIFTGDSVFSDGVAVAFFYTDKKMSNVYTGAYHETGNAGIVTKLKGKRTLVEIDGVPALKKYASWTGKKLKDLDGGNLLVQSITEPLGVKDRLGDLVAIRHPMAGNKDYSINVGNHLALNTAVIQMQASVDELIKSTGDTMKELNKEMG
;
A
#
# COMPACT_ATOMS: atom_id res chain seq x y z
N MET A 1 -1.17 28.76 2.77
CA MET A 1 -0.69 28.12 1.51
C MET A 1 -0.21 26.72 1.87
N LEU A 2 -0.61 25.74 1.11
CA LEU A 2 -0.13 24.36 1.25
C LEU A 2 1.40 24.31 1.06
N LYS A 3 2.09 23.69 2.00
CA LYS A 3 3.53 23.39 1.93
C LYS A 3 3.76 21.94 2.30
N SER A 4 4.77 21.33 1.71
CA SER A 4 5.21 20.00 2.08
C SER A 4 6.73 19.92 2.06
N ASN A 5 7.29 19.10 2.92
CA ASN A 5 8.71 18.82 2.95
C ASN A 5 8.94 17.31 2.96
N VAL A 6 10.02 16.90 2.29
CA VAL A 6 10.54 15.54 2.33
C VAL A 6 11.90 15.56 3.01
N ALA A 7 12.13 14.60 3.90
CA ALA A 7 13.42 14.41 4.53
C ALA A 7 13.70 12.94 4.78
N TRP A 8 14.96 12.60 4.98
CA TRP A 8 15.40 11.24 5.25
C TRP A 8 16.70 11.19 6.08
N SER A 9 16.94 10.04 6.69
CA SER A 9 18.18 9.71 7.40
C SER A 9 18.49 8.21 7.25
N THR A 10 19.78 7.88 7.23
CA THR A 10 20.30 6.51 7.30
C THR A 10 21.17 6.31 8.55
N ASN A 11 20.92 7.10 9.59
CA ASN A 11 21.61 6.98 10.85
C ASN A 11 21.32 5.61 11.49
N LYS A 12 22.34 4.88 11.92
CA LYS A 12 22.21 3.57 12.55
C LYS A 12 21.51 3.59 13.92
N ASP A 13 21.49 4.74 14.58
CA ASP A 13 20.72 4.96 15.80
C ASP A 13 19.29 5.31 15.43
N SER A 14 18.35 4.42 15.71
CA SER A 14 16.96 4.58 15.31
C SER A 14 16.29 5.84 15.88
N TYR A 15 16.60 6.24 17.12
CA TYR A 15 16.10 7.48 17.70
C TYR A 15 16.61 8.71 16.91
N LYS A 16 17.95 8.74 16.68
CA LYS A 16 18.57 9.83 15.92
C LYS A 16 18.06 9.88 14.49
N ALA A 17 17.87 8.72 13.83
CA ALA A 17 17.32 8.65 12.51
C ALA A 17 15.92 9.30 12.43
N GLY A 18 15.06 8.99 13.39
CA GLY A 18 13.73 9.61 13.50
C GLY A 18 13.81 11.11 13.77
N GLN A 19 14.64 11.52 14.72
CA GLN A 19 14.81 12.91 15.10
C GLN A 19 15.38 13.78 13.97
N GLU A 20 16.48 13.35 13.35
CA GLU A 20 17.11 14.06 12.22
C GLU A 20 16.16 14.24 11.04
N THR A 21 15.41 13.17 10.73
CA THR A 21 14.43 13.19 9.65
C THR A 21 13.31 14.19 9.97
N ALA A 22 12.70 14.11 11.14
CA ALA A 22 11.62 15.00 11.54
C ALA A 22 12.07 16.46 11.61
N LYS A 23 13.25 16.75 12.20
CA LYS A 23 13.83 18.08 12.27
C LYS A 23 13.98 18.75 10.90
N LYS A 24 14.40 17.98 9.90
CA LYS A 24 14.50 18.48 8.51
C LYS A 24 13.12 18.63 7.88
N ALA A 25 12.20 17.69 8.13
CA ALA A 25 10.88 17.66 7.52
C ALA A 25 9.94 18.77 8.03
N VAL A 26 10.11 19.26 9.26
CA VAL A 26 9.30 20.38 9.79
C VAL A 26 9.86 21.76 9.45
N LYS A 27 11.05 21.83 8.85
CA LYS A 27 11.71 23.09 8.56
C LYS A 27 10.81 23.99 7.68
N ASP A 28 10.69 25.27 8.07
CA ASP A 28 9.92 26.28 7.35
C ASP A 28 8.40 25.98 7.22
N LEU A 29 7.86 25.01 7.98
CA LEU A 29 6.44 24.79 8.13
C LEU A 29 5.93 25.56 9.37
N MET A 30 4.90 26.37 9.20
CA MET A 30 4.26 27.06 10.31
C MET A 30 3.53 26.10 11.26
N GLN A 31 2.93 25.05 10.69
CA GLN A 31 2.23 23.98 11.40
C GLN A 31 2.22 22.72 10.55
N THR A 32 2.69 21.62 11.12
CA THR A 32 2.57 20.29 10.51
C THR A 32 1.18 19.73 10.81
N LYS A 33 0.43 19.37 9.76
CA LYS A 33 -0.91 18.79 9.86
C LYS A 33 -0.87 17.26 9.91
N VAL A 34 0.11 16.66 9.24
CA VAL A 34 0.37 15.23 9.26
C VAL A 34 1.82 14.96 8.81
N ALA A 35 2.41 13.93 9.38
CA ALA A 35 3.69 13.36 8.96
C ALA A 35 3.50 11.91 8.51
N PHE A 36 3.79 11.63 7.25
CA PHE A 36 3.90 10.27 6.71
C PHE A 36 5.32 9.78 6.95
N LEU A 37 5.49 8.71 7.71
CA LEU A 37 6.79 8.18 8.07
C LEU A 37 6.94 6.75 7.54
N TYR A 38 8.04 6.50 6.85
CA TYR A 38 8.42 5.17 6.37
C TYR A 38 9.79 4.80 6.91
N THR A 39 9.95 3.57 7.36
CA THR A 39 11.23 3.12 7.92
C THR A 39 11.54 1.69 7.50
N SER A 40 12.84 1.34 7.48
CA SER A 40 13.28 -0.05 7.33
C SER A 40 12.84 -0.87 8.54
N VAL A 41 12.59 -2.17 8.33
CA VAL A 41 12.39 -3.15 9.41
C VAL A 41 13.64 -3.36 10.27
N ASP A 42 14.81 -2.94 9.78
CA ASP A 42 16.07 -3.02 10.53
C ASP A 42 16.17 -1.98 11.67
N ASN A 43 15.30 -0.98 11.64
CA ASN A 43 15.18 0.02 12.69
C ASN A 43 14.25 -0.46 13.82
N ASN A 44 14.54 -0.02 15.05
CA ASN A 44 13.57 -0.08 16.13
C ASN A 44 12.51 1.01 15.90
N VAL A 45 11.30 0.60 15.50
CA VAL A 45 10.20 1.51 15.09
C VAL A 45 9.79 2.43 16.24
N GLU A 46 9.73 1.93 17.48
CA GLU A 46 9.35 2.72 18.65
C GLU A 46 10.37 3.83 18.91
N LYS A 47 11.68 3.55 18.73
CA LYS A 47 12.75 4.55 18.87
C LYS A 47 12.71 5.57 17.73
N VAL A 48 12.38 5.16 16.51
CA VAL A 48 12.19 6.08 15.39
C VAL A 48 11.04 7.05 15.70
N LEU A 49 9.90 6.53 16.19
CA LEU A 49 8.74 7.34 16.56
C LEU A 49 9.04 8.28 17.73
N GLU A 50 9.76 7.81 18.75
CA GLU A 50 10.20 8.63 19.89
C GLU A 50 11.06 9.82 19.42
N GLY A 51 12.05 9.56 18.56
CA GLY A 51 12.89 10.58 17.97
C GLY A 51 12.11 11.57 17.07
N ALA A 52 11.21 11.05 16.25
CA ALA A 52 10.37 11.89 15.39
C ALA A 52 9.43 12.81 16.20
N LYS A 53 8.80 12.30 17.25
CA LYS A 53 7.91 13.06 18.13
C LYS A 53 8.62 14.21 18.85
N ALA A 54 9.90 14.05 19.19
CA ALA A 54 10.69 15.09 19.82
C ALA A 54 10.73 16.40 19.00
N GLU A 55 10.62 16.30 17.66
CA GLU A 55 10.63 17.43 16.74
C GLU A 55 9.23 17.81 16.21
N LEU A 56 8.33 16.82 16.05
CA LEU A 56 6.97 17.00 15.54
C LEU A 56 5.99 17.51 16.60
N GLY A 57 6.30 17.33 17.90
CA GLY A 57 5.39 17.65 18.98
C GLY A 57 4.09 16.85 18.90
N THR A 58 2.96 17.55 18.78
CA THR A 58 1.61 16.93 18.73
C THR A 58 1.13 16.65 17.31
N ALA A 59 1.94 16.90 16.27
CA ALA A 59 1.52 16.62 14.90
C ALA A 59 1.29 15.11 14.70
N PRO A 60 0.17 14.70 14.08
CA PRO A 60 -0.13 13.30 13.88
C PRO A 60 0.89 12.63 12.94
N ILE A 61 1.29 11.42 13.31
CA ILE A 61 2.18 10.56 12.52
C ILE A 61 1.39 9.35 12.05
N ILE A 62 1.58 8.97 10.79
CA ILE A 62 1.07 7.73 10.21
C ILE A 62 2.15 7.11 9.32
N GLY A 63 2.27 5.79 9.32
CA GLY A 63 3.24 5.14 8.46
C GLY A 63 3.37 3.66 8.65
N CYS A 64 4.39 3.12 8.01
CA CYS A 64 4.71 1.70 8.06
C CYS A 64 6.18 1.43 7.76
N THR A 65 6.57 0.18 7.95
CA THR A 65 7.83 -0.31 7.40
C THR A 65 7.74 -0.51 5.89
N SER A 66 8.83 -0.25 5.19
CA SER A 66 8.98 -0.34 3.74
C SER A 66 10.12 -1.29 3.38
N SER A 67 9.94 -2.06 2.31
CA SER A 67 10.97 -2.97 1.78
C SER A 67 12.02 -2.22 0.97
N ALA A 68 13.25 -2.67 1.03
CA ALA A 68 14.41 -2.27 0.23
C ALA A 68 14.85 -0.81 0.36
N GLY A 69 13.95 0.17 0.45
CA GLY A 69 14.31 1.59 0.50
C GLY A 69 13.11 2.52 0.34
N ILE A 70 13.42 3.79 0.12
CA ILE A 70 12.46 4.86 -0.14
C ILE A 70 12.89 5.68 -1.35
N ILE A 71 11.92 6.27 -2.04
CA ILE A 71 12.17 7.21 -3.15
C ILE A 71 11.91 8.62 -2.62
N VAL A 72 12.90 9.47 -2.77
CA VAL A 72 12.88 10.88 -2.36
C VAL A 72 13.36 11.75 -3.52
N PRO A 73 13.25 13.10 -3.45
CA PRO A 73 13.74 13.98 -4.52
C PRO A 73 15.21 13.75 -4.88
N ASP A 74 16.04 13.32 -3.92
CA ASP A 74 17.47 13.03 -4.12
C ASP A 74 17.74 11.65 -4.78
N GLY A 75 16.69 10.85 -5.00
CA GLY A 75 16.77 9.53 -5.60
C GLY A 75 16.30 8.40 -4.71
N PHE A 76 16.78 7.17 -4.97
CA PHE A 76 16.48 5.99 -4.18
C PHE A 76 17.45 5.88 -3.00
N ILE A 77 16.91 5.86 -1.80
CA ILE A 77 17.66 5.74 -0.55
C ILE A 77 17.47 4.34 0.03
N SER A 78 18.57 3.63 0.17
CA SER A 78 18.68 2.33 0.82
C SER A 78 20.00 2.28 1.60
N SER A 79 20.04 1.53 2.69
CA SER A 79 21.24 1.39 3.51
C SER A 79 21.20 0.11 4.34
N GLU A 80 22.35 -0.52 4.54
CA GLU A 80 22.51 -1.66 5.46
C GLU A 80 22.22 -1.29 6.93
N ASN A 81 22.26 0.00 7.26
CA ASN A 81 21.89 0.51 8.60
C ASN A 81 20.38 0.80 8.72
N GLY A 82 19.59 0.47 7.69
CA GLY A 82 18.21 0.90 7.58
C GLY A 82 18.08 2.35 7.10
N PHE A 83 16.86 2.80 6.98
CA PHE A 83 16.51 4.16 6.55
C PHE A 83 15.24 4.63 7.28
N VAL A 84 15.09 5.93 7.39
CA VAL A 84 13.85 6.62 7.79
C VAL A 84 13.58 7.71 6.77
N GLY A 85 12.37 7.77 6.25
CA GLY A 85 11.90 8.83 5.38
C GLY A 85 10.61 9.43 5.87
N MET A 86 10.42 10.73 5.64
CA MET A 86 9.25 11.46 6.09
C MET A 86 8.79 12.46 5.05
N LEU A 87 7.47 12.50 4.81
CA LEU A 87 6.79 13.58 4.12
C LEU A 87 5.90 14.29 5.15
N THR A 88 6.05 15.60 5.29
CA THR A 88 5.17 16.43 6.11
C THR A 88 4.32 17.34 5.26
N ILE A 89 3.08 17.55 5.67
CA ILE A 89 2.14 18.48 5.04
C ILE A 89 1.75 19.56 6.07
N GLY A 90 1.84 20.81 5.66
CA GLY A 90 1.38 21.96 6.40
C GLY A 90 0.45 22.83 5.56
N ASP A 91 -0.78 23.02 6.03
CA ASP A 91 -1.77 23.93 5.44
C ASP A 91 -2.77 24.35 6.53
N PRO A 92 -2.90 25.64 6.82
CA PRO A 92 -3.78 26.10 7.90
C PRO A 92 -5.25 25.74 7.69
N ASN A 93 -5.67 25.55 6.42
CA ASN A 93 -7.07 25.27 6.06
C ASN A 93 -7.38 23.78 5.94
N THR A 94 -6.40 22.92 6.18
CA THR A 94 -6.60 21.45 6.16
C THR A 94 -6.72 20.93 7.59
N THR A 95 -7.73 20.11 7.85
CA THR A 95 -7.84 19.28 9.05
C THR A 95 -7.51 17.85 8.70
N VAL A 96 -6.75 17.18 9.56
CA VAL A 96 -6.40 15.75 9.36
C VAL A 96 -6.72 14.96 10.62
N GLY A 97 -7.52 13.91 10.46
CA GLY A 97 -7.77 12.94 11.51
C GLY A 97 -6.99 11.67 11.24
N VAL A 98 -6.09 11.29 12.14
CA VAL A 98 -5.29 10.06 12.04
C VAL A 98 -5.76 9.07 13.08
N ALA A 99 -5.97 7.82 12.66
CA ALA A 99 -6.25 6.72 13.56
C ALA A 99 -5.55 5.43 13.09
N GLY A 100 -5.24 4.54 14.01
CA GLY A 100 -4.67 3.24 13.71
C GLY A 100 -5.12 2.21 14.72
N LEU A 101 -5.59 1.07 14.22
CA LEU A 101 -6.10 -0.01 15.05
C LEU A 101 -5.47 -1.35 14.67
N LYS A 102 -5.04 -2.07 15.70
CA LYS A 102 -4.77 -3.51 15.55
C LYS A 102 -6.08 -4.21 15.17
N LYS A 103 -5.99 -5.19 14.27
CA LYS A 103 -7.14 -5.99 13.83
C LYS A 103 -7.94 -6.54 15.01
N GLN A 104 -9.23 -6.32 14.96
CA GLN A 104 -10.22 -6.84 15.90
C GLN A 104 -10.69 -8.23 15.43
N LYS A 105 -11.97 -8.54 15.50
CA LYS A 105 -12.52 -9.83 15.05
C LYS A 105 -12.39 -10.03 13.54
N THR A 106 -12.68 -9.00 12.77
CA THR A 106 -12.57 -9.01 11.30
C THR A 106 -11.91 -7.75 10.80
N ALA A 107 -11.28 -7.82 9.61
CA ALA A 107 -10.71 -6.66 8.97
C ALA A 107 -11.77 -5.61 8.63
N ARG A 108 -12.99 -6.03 8.21
CA ARG A 108 -14.09 -5.11 7.92
C ARG A 108 -14.55 -4.33 9.16
N GLU A 109 -14.79 -5.02 10.28
CA GLU A 109 -15.13 -4.38 11.56
C GLU A 109 -14.03 -3.40 12.01
N THR A 110 -12.76 -3.77 11.83
CA THR A 110 -11.64 -2.89 12.15
C THR A 110 -11.60 -1.67 11.23
N GLY A 111 -11.95 -1.83 9.95
CA GLY A 111 -12.10 -0.74 9.00
C GLY A 111 -13.19 0.25 9.40
N GLU A 112 -14.35 -0.23 9.87
CA GLU A 112 -15.42 0.62 10.41
C GLU A 112 -14.95 1.41 11.63
N LEU A 113 -14.31 0.73 12.59
CA LEU A 113 -13.85 1.35 13.83
C LEU A 113 -12.75 2.39 13.59
N VAL A 114 -11.76 2.10 12.74
CA VAL A 114 -10.68 3.06 12.46
C VAL A 114 -11.19 4.29 11.72
N ALA A 115 -12.20 4.15 10.85
CA ALA A 115 -12.83 5.27 10.17
C ALA A 115 -13.56 6.19 11.18
N MET A 116 -14.36 5.62 12.08
CA MET A 116 -15.03 6.41 13.14
C MET A 116 -14.03 7.11 14.05
N GLU A 117 -12.93 6.46 14.42
CA GLU A 117 -11.90 7.05 15.26
C GLU A 117 -11.14 8.17 14.54
N ALA A 118 -10.86 8.02 13.24
CA ALA A 118 -10.23 9.08 12.46
C ALA A 118 -11.12 10.32 12.32
N MET A 119 -12.43 10.15 12.10
CA MET A 119 -13.39 11.25 12.10
C MET A 119 -13.42 11.97 13.46
N LYS A 120 -13.49 11.21 14.55
CA LYS A 120 -13.43 11.73 15.92
C LYS A 120 -12.13 12.53 16.17
N ASN A 121 -11.00 12.02 15.74
CA ASN A 121 -9.69 12.68 15.91
C ASN A 121 -9.56 13.95 15.05
N ALA A 122 -10.30 14.03 13.94
CA ALA A 122 -10.46 15.27 13.17
C ALA A 122 -11.41 16.28 13.87
N GLY A 123 -12.23 15.85 14.83
CA GLY A 123 -13.30 16.63 15.42
C GLY A 123 -14.50 16.85 14.51
N LEU A 124 -14.73 15.93 13.56
CA LEU A 124 -15.75 16.01 12.50
C LEU A 124 -16.57 14.72 12.46
N ASP A 125 -17.81 14.80 11.98
CA ASP A 125 -18.78 13.71 11.92
C ASP A 125 -19.30 13.40 10.50
N PHE A 126 -18.61 13.91 9.49
CA PHE A 126 -18.91 13.68 8.07
C PHE A 126 -17.69 13.10 7.33
N ALA A 127 -17.93 12.57 6.11
CA ALA A 127 -16.89 11.94 5.30
C ALA A 127 -15.80 12.95 4.89
N PRO A 128 -14.52 12.51 4.85
CA PRO A 128 -13.42 13.32 4.34
C PRO A 128 -13.51 13.51 2.82
N GLU A 129 -12.82 14.49 2.26
CA GLU A 129 -12.66 14.65 0.82
C GLU A 129 -11.71 13.60 0.23
N TYR A 130 -10.77 13.11 1.06
CA TYR A 130 -9.75 12.15 0.65
C TYR A 130 -9.18 11.40 1.85
N PHE A 131 -8.64 10.20 1.65
CA PHE A 131 -7.92 9.52 2.72
C PHE A 131 -6.68 8.76 2.24
N TYR A 132 -5.73 8.62 3.15
CA TYR A 132 -4.59 7.71 3.04
C TYR A 132 -4.86 6.49 3.92
N MET A 133 -4.49 5.30 3.42
CA MET A 133 -4.55 4.06 4.18
C MET A 133 -3.23 3.29 4.08
N VAL A 134 -2.79 2.74 5.20
CA VAL A 134 -1.78 1.68 5.24
C VAL A 134 -2.29 0.52 6.08
N ALA A 135 -2.15 -0.70 5.57
CA ALA A 135 -2.67 -1.90 6.21
C ALA A 135 -1.62 -3.03 6.26
N SER A 136 -1.87 -4.02 7.08
CA SER A 136 -1.17 -5.31 6.99
C SER A 136 -1.54 -6.01 5.69
N PRO A 137 -0.57 -6.66 5.01
CA PRO A 137 -0.86 -7.41 3.79
C PRO A 137 -1.84 -8.55 4.04
N GLY A 138 -2.80 -8.70 3.13
CA GLY A 138 -3.67 -9.88 3.07
C GLY A 138 -5.17 -9.61 3.22
N GLU A 139 -5.60 -8.50 3.81
CA GLU A 139 -7.01 -8.19 4.04
C GLU A 139 -7.37 -6.73 3.69
N GLU A 140 -6.56 -6.08 2.85
CA GLU A 140 -6.69 -4.66 2.51
C GLU A 140 -8.09 -4.33 1.98
N GLU A 141 -8.65 -5.20 1.11
CA GLU A 141 -9.98 -4.98 0.55
C GLU A 141 -11.10 -5.09 1.61
N ASP A 142 -10.91 -5.90 2.64
CA ASP A 142 -11.88 -6.03 3.72
C ASP A 142 -11.80 -4.83 4.68
N TYR A 143 -10.60 -4.27 4.96
CA TYR A 143 -10.46 -2.99 5.66
C TYR A 143 -11.11 -1.84 4.87
N LEU A 144 -10.84 -1.75 3.56
CA LEU A 144 -11.45 -0.73 2.68
C LEU A 144 -12.98 -0.79 2.70
N LYS A 145 -13.56 -2.00 2.66
CA LYS A 145 -15.02 -2.16 2.75
C LYS A 145 -15.58 -1.64 4.07
N GLY A 146 -14.90 -1.90 5.18
CA GLY A 146 -15.31 -1.38 6.49
C GLY A 146 -15.24 0.15 6.55
N ILE A 147 -14.19 0.74 5.99
CA ILE A 147 -14.07 2.19 5.86
C ILE A 147 -15.20 2.74 4.98
N GLU A 148 -15.48 2.12 3.81
CA GLU A 148 -16.56 2.52 2.90
C GLU A 148 -17.95 2.42 3.55
N ASP A 149 -18.18 1.47 4.44
CA ASP A 149 -19.45 1.34 5.18
C ASP A 149 -19.73 2.57 6.08
N VAL A 150 -18.69 3.26 6.52
CA VAL A 150 -18.80 4.46 7.39
C VAL A 150 -18.83 5.75 6.60
N ILE A 151 -17.91 5.93 5.65
CA ILE A 151 -17.72 7.22 4.96
C ILE A 151 -18.22 7.23 3.51
N GLY A 152 -18.75 6.10 3.00
CA GLY A 152 -19.08 5.96 1.59
C GLY A 152 -17.85 5.89 0.68
N ARG A 153 -18.04 6.10 -0.61
CA ARG A 153 -16.94 6.08 -1.58
C ARG A 153 -16.20 7.41 -1.59
N VAL A 154 -15.03 7.40 -1.03
CA VAL A 154 -14.11 8.55 -0.99
C VAL A 154 -12.84 8.17 -1.72
N PRO A 155 -12.27 9.06 -2.56
CA PRO A 155 -10.98 8.81 -3.20
C PRO A 155 -9.88 8.56 -2.16
N PHE A 156 -8.96 7.64 -2.45
CA PHE A 156 -7.90 7.29 -1.53
C PHE A 156 -6.60 6.90 -2.23
N PHE A 157 -5.53 6.90 -1.46
CA PHE A 157 -4.24 6.34 -1.82
C PHE A 157 -3.62 5.61 -0.63
N GLY A 158 -2.61 4.82 -0.88
CA GLY A 158 -1.93 4.09 0.17
C GLY A 158 -1.33 2.78 -0.31
N GLY A 159 -1.12 1.87 0.62
CA GLY A 159 -0.52 0.58 0.33
C GLY A 159 -0.46 -0.31 1.56
N SER A 160 0.31 -1.39 1.44
CA SER A 160 0.54 -2.34 2.52
C SER A 160 1.92 -2.14 3.12
N ALA A 161 2.05 -2.39 4.42
CA ALA A 161 3.34 -2.46 5.08
C ALA A 161 4.18 -3.60 4.49
N ALA A 162 5.49 -3.44 4.49
CA ALA A 162 6.39 -4.44 3.91
C ALA A 162 7.62 -4.66 4.79
N ASP A 163 8.25 -5.80 4.59
CA ASP A 163 9.57 -6.15 5.11
C ASP A 163 10.52 -6.56 3.97
N ASN A 164 11.81 -6.72 4.29
CA ASN A 164 12.83 -7.00 3.27
C ASN A 164 12.77 -8.44 2.72
N THR A 165 12.12 -9.37 3.43
CA THR A 165 12.17 -10.82 3.15
C THR A 165 10.80 -11.45 2.93
N VAL A 166 9.72 -10.67 3.05
CA VAL A 166 8.32 -11.16 2.96
C VAL A 166 8.02 -12.24 4.01
N GLU A 167 8.56 -12.05 5.23
CA GLU A 167 8.43 -13.00 6.35
C GLU A 167 7.38 -12.58 7.40
N GLY A 168 6.68 -11.46 7.17
CA GLY A 168 5.67 -10.96 8.11
C GLY A 168 6.26 -10.10 9.23
N LYS A 169 7.45 -9.54 9.05
CA LYS A 169 8.15 -8.71 10.05
C LYS A 169 7.80 -7.21 9.94
N TRP A 170 6.85 -6.86 9.11
CA TRP A 170 6.40 -5.48 8.94
C TRP A 170 5.70 -4.91 10.16
N SER A 171 5.67 -3.60 10.22
CA SER A 171 4.91 -2.83 11.22
C SER A 171 4.12 -1.71 10.55
N ILE A 172 2.95 -1.45 11.10
CA ILE A 172 2.11 -0.28 10.83
C ILE A 172 2.11 0.54 12.11
N PHE A 173 2.09 1.84 11.99
CA PHE A 173 2.11 2.68 13.16
C PHE A 173 1.41 4.03 12.95
N THR A 174 0.92 4.55 14.05
CA THR A 174 0.61 5.97 14.24
C THR A 174 1.58 6.55 15.26
N GLY A 175 1.41 7.83 15.61
CA GLY A 175 2.24 8.42 16.65
C GLY A 175 2.23 7.66 17.98
N ASP A 176 1.14 6.96 18.32
CA ASP A 176 0.91 6.39 19.65
C ASP A 176 0.83 4.86 19.69
N SER A 177 0.87 4.19 18.54
CA SER A 177 0.76 2.74 18.48
C SER A 177 1.55 2.13 17.34
N VAL A 178 2.09 0.92 17.60
CA VAL A 178 2.80 0.08 16.63
C VAL A 178 2.18 -1.31 16.66
N PHE A 179 1.86 -1.86 15.51
CA PHE A 179 1.26 -3.19 15.38
C PHE A 179 1.63 -3.82 14.02
N SER A 180 1.57 -5.15 13.94
CA SER A 180 1.90 -5.91 12.72
C SER A 180 0.66 -6.36 11.94
N ASP A 181 -0.52 -6.38 12.57
CA ASP A 181 -1.79 -6.80 11.96
C ASP A 181 -2.86 -5.75 12.27
N GLY A 182 -3.34 -5.08 11.23
CA GLY A 182 -4.32 -4.01 11.36
C GLY A 182 -4.26 -2.99 10.24
N VAL A 183 -4.79 -1.81 10.51
CA VAL A 183 -4.90 -0.70 9.55
C VAL A 183 -4.72 0.65 10.23
N ALA A 184 -4.09 1.60 9.53
CA ALA A 184 -4.06 2.99 9.91
C ALA A 184 -4.55 3.87 8.74
N VAL A 185 -5.24 4.96 9.07
CA VAL A 185 -5.78 5.92 8.11
C VAL A 185 -5.47 7.35 8.50
N ALA A 186 -5.35 8.22 7.49
CA ALA A 186 -5.35 9.67 7.66
C ALA A 186 -6.45 10.24 6.77
N PHE A 187 -7.45 10.86 7.38
CA PHE A 187 -8.61 11.50 6.73
C PHE A 187 -8.32 12.98 6.51
N PHE A 188 -8.48 13.46 5.28
CA PHE A 188 -8.22 14.84 4.89
C PHE A 188 -9.52 15.58 4.66
N TYR A 189 -9.68 16.69 5.36
CA TYR A 189 -10.76 17.67 5.23
C TYR A 189 -10.14 18.98 4.73
N THR A 190 -10.35 19.30 3.46
CA THR A 190 -9.64 20.37 2.79
C THR A 190 -10.45 20.98 1.65
N ASP A 191 -10.26 22.29 1.42
CA ASP A 191 -10.78 23.01 0.25
C ASP A 191 -9.84 22.91 -0.98
N LYS A 192 -8.72 22.21 -0.85
CA LYS A 192 -7.75 22.07 -1.92
C LYS A 192 -8.19 21.00 -2.92
N LYS A 193 -7.92 21.25 -4.18
CA LYS A 193 -8.09 20.22 -5.21
C LYS A 193 -7.17 19.05 -4.88
N MET A 194 -7.73 17.86 -4.89
CA MET A 194 -7.02 16.59 -4.80
C MET A 194 -7.38 15.74 -6.01
N SER A 195 -6.42 14.98 -6.51
CA SER A 195 -6.63 14.06 -7.62
C SER A 195 -5.85 12.78 -7.39
N ASN A 196 -6.33 11.69 -7.94
CA ASN A 196 -5.61 10.44 -8.03
C ASN A 196 -5.84 9.81 -9.41
N VAL A 197 -4.83 9.10 -9.88
CA VAL A 197 -4.93 8.29 -11.10
C VAL A 197 -4.58 6.85 -10.76
N TYR A 198 -5.27 5.95 -11.41
CA TYR A 198 -4.96 4.52 -11.38
C TYR A 198 -4.47 4.12 -12.77
N THR A 199 -3.22 3.69 -12.84
CA THR A 199 -2.57 3.28 -14.09
C THR A 199 -1.80 1.98 -13.88
N GLY A 200 -1.36 1.38 -14.96
CA GLY A 200 -0.49 0.20 -14.93
C GLY A 200 0.21 0.03 -16.27
N ALA A 201 1.38 -0.61 -16.25
CA ALA A 201 2.15 -0.92 -17.45
C ALA A 201 1.72 -2.22 -18.13
N TYR A 202 0.96 -3.05 -17.43
CA TYR A 202 0.61 -4.37 -17.94
C TYR A 202 -0.45 -4.31 -19.04
N HIS A 203 -0.23 -5.09 -20.09
CA HIS A 203 -1.15 -5.28 -21.21
C HIS A 203 -1.60 -6.75 -21.29
N GLU A 204 -2.78 -7.00 -21.89
CA GLU A 204 -3.36 -8.32 -22.07
C GLU A 204 -2.58 -9.12 -23.11
N THR A 205 -2.28 -10.41 -22.85
CA THR A 205 -1.58 -11.28 -23.80
C THR A 205 -2.52 -12.02 -24.76
N GLY A 206 -3.83 -11.98 -24.52
CA GLY A 206 -4.83 -12.77 -25.22
C GLY A 206 -5.15 -14.11 -24.54
N ASN A 207 -4.36 -14.55 -23.56
CA ASN A 207 -4.69 -15.73 -22.76
C ASN A 207 -5.66 -15.35 -21.64
N ALA A 208 -6.84 -15.95 -21.63
CA ALA A 208 -7.88 -15.76 -20.64
C ALA A 208 -8.53 -17.08 -20.22
N GLY A 209 -9.17 -17.11 -19.08
CA GLY A 209 -9.92 -18.25 -18.58
C GLY A 209 -10.83 -17.87 -17.44
N ILE A 210 -11.73 -18.77 -17.07
CA ILE A 210 -12.71 -18.56 -16.00
C ILE A 210 -12.22 -19.22 -14.70
N VAL A 211 -12.31 -18.48 -13.58
CA VAL A 211 -12.10 -19.02 -12.24
C VAL A 211 -13.21 -20.02 -11.92
N THR A 212 -12.90 -21.33 -11.98
CA THR A 212 -13.87 -22.39 -11.74
C THR A 212 -13.83 -22.94 -10.32
N LYS A 213 -12.73 -22.71 -9.60
CA LYS A 213 -12.63 -23.14 -8.20
C LYS A 213 -11.68 -22.28 -7.39
N LEU A 214 -12.13 -21.92 -6.18
CA LEU A 214 -11.38 -21.15 -5.18
C LEU A 214 -11.41 -21.87 -3.83
N LYS A 215 -10.36 -21.62 -3.02
CA LYS A 215 -10.35 -21.90 -1.59
C LYS A 215 -10.17 -20.55 -0.86
N GLY A 216 -11.23 -20.13 -0.16
CA GLY A 216 -11.30 -18.75 0.34
C GLY A 216 -11.37 -17.73 -0.80
N LYS A 217 -10.84 -16.52 -0.59
CA LYS A 217 -10.88 -15.44 -1.58
C LYS A 217 -9.57 -15.27 -2.36
N ARG A 218 -8.46 -15.87 -1.91
CA ARG A 218 -7.10 -15.61 -2.42
C ARG A 218 -6.34 -16.87 -2.85
N THR A 219 -6.95 -18.07 -2.80
CA THR A 219 -6.32 -19.28 -3.33
C THR A 219 -7.08 -19.73 -4.58
N LEU A 220 -6.47 -19.50 -5.73
CA LEU A 220 -6.99 -19.90 -7.05
C LEU A 220 -6.65 -21.37 -7.27
N VAL A 221 -7.67 -22.23 -7.27
CA VAL A 221 -7.51 -23.68 -7.37
C VAL A 221 -7.58 -24.14 -8.83
N GLU A 222 -8.58 -23.64 -9.59
CA GLU A 222 -8.77 -24.04 -10.99
C GLU A 222 -9.18 -22.85 -11.88
N ILE A 223 -8.65 -22.87 -13.10
CA ILE A 223 -9.05 -22.02 -14.23
C ILE A 223 -9.55 -22.97 -15.33
N ASP A 224 -10.79 -22.80 -15.80
CA ASP A 224 -11.46 -23.64 -16.81
C ASP A 224 -11.41 -25.15 -16.46
N GLY A 225 -11.53 -25.51 -15.17
CA GLY A 225 -11.45 -26.90 -14.70
C GLY A 225 -10.03 -27.48 -14.66
N VAL A 226 -9.00 -26.70 -15.00
CA VAL A 226 -7.58 -27.11 -14.96
C VAL A 226 -6.92 -26.53 -13.71
N PRO A 227 -6.07 -27.30 -12.98
CA PRO A 227 -5.32 -26.74 -11.85
C PRO A 227 -4.59 -25.46 -12.21
N ALA A 228 -4.77 -24.40 -11.41
CA ALA A 228 -4.41 -23.03 -11.76
C ALA A 228 -2.93 -22.86 -12.12
N LEU A 229 -2.02 -23.50 -11.36
CA LEU A 229 -0.59 -23.41 -11.62
C LEU A 229 -0.20 -24.09 -12.94
N LYS A 230 -0.89 -25.17 -13.33
CA LYS A 230 -0.68 -25.84 -14.63
C LYS A 230 -1.19 -24.97 -15.78
N LYS A 231 -2.35 -24.31 -15.59
CA LYS A 231 -2.89 -23.39 -16.59
C LYS A 231 -1.96 -22.19 -16.77
N TYR A 232 -1.50 -21.58 -15.67
CA TYR A 232 -0.55 -20.47 -15.69
C TYR A 232 0.77 -20.86 -16.36
N ALA A 233 1.33 -22.03 -16.03
CA ALA A 233 2.53 -22.56 -16.67
C ALA A 233 2.36 -22.73 -18.18
N SER A 234 1.19 -23.19 -18.63
CA SER A 234 0.90 -23.33 -20.06
C SER A 234 0.81 -21.99 -20.80
N TRP A 235 0.30 -20.96 -20.15
CA TRP A 235 0.22 -19.61 -20.71
C TRP A 235 1.59 -18.93 -20.82
N THR A 236 2.42 -19.08 -19.78
CA THR A 236 3.73 -18.41 -19.69
C THR A 236 4.89 -19.21 -20.30
N GLY A 237 4.66 -20.49 -20.66
CA GLY A 237 5.72 -21.39 -21.14
C GLY A 237 6.73 -21.82 -20.06
N LYS A 238 6.50 -21.44 -18.79
CA LYS A 238 7.41 -21.76 -17.69
C LYS A 238 7.25 -23.21 -17.21
N LYS A 239 8.31 -23.76 -16.63
CA LYS A 239 8.27 -25.12 -16.05
C LYS A 239 7.68 -25.07 -14.64
N LEU A 240 6.82 -26.04 -14.32
CA LEU A 240 6.18 -26.11 -12.99
C LEU A 240 7.16 -26.07 -11.81
N LYS A 241 8.35 -26.69 -11.95
CA LYS A 241 9.38 -26.68 -10.91
C LYS A 241 9.93 -25.28 -10.61
N ASP A 242 9.86 -24.36 -11.56
CA ASP A 242 10.35 -22.98 -11.43
C ASP A 242 9.28 -22.06 -10.82
N LEU A 243 8.05 -22.58 -10.65
CA LEU A 243 6.87 -21.87 -10.13
C LEU A 243 6.47 -22.33 -8.72
N ASP A 244 7.29 -23.18 -8.07
CA ASP A 244 6.98 -23.75 -6.75
C ASP A 244 7.23 -22.73 -5.62
N GLY A 245 6.33 -22.71 -4.63
CA GLY A 245 6.43 -21.84 -3.46
C GLY A 245 6.54 -20.35 -3.81
N GLY A 246 7.36 -19.63 -3.10
CA GLY A 246 7.63 -18.19 -3.28
C GLY A 246 8.33 -17.84 -4.59
N ASN A 247 8.90 -18.81 -5.32
CA ASN A 247 9.51 -18.57 -6.63
C ASN A 247 8.50 -18.01 -7.63
N LEU A 248 7.23 -18.39 -7.49
CA LEU A 248 6.17 -17.88 -8.37
C LEU A 248 6.07 -16.35 -8.34
N LEU A 249 6.23 -15.71 -7.18
CA LEU A 249 6.21 -14.26 -7.09
C LEU A 249 7.24 -13.61 -8.02
N VAL A 250 8.49 -14.07 -7.94
CA VAL A 250 9.59 -13.55 -8.78
C VAL A 250 9.33 -13.80 -10.26
N GLN A 251 8.84 -14.99 -10.59
CA GLN A 251 8.55 -15.37 -11.98
C GLN A 251 7.35 -14.63 -12.59
N SER A 252 6.45 -14.13 -11.76
CA SER A 252 5.22 -13.46 -12.19
C SER A 252 5.31 -11.92 -12.20
N ILE A 253 6.44 -11.32 -11.82
CA ILE A 253 6.61 -9.84 -11.79
C ILE A 253 6.25 -9.22 -13.15
N THR A 254 6.69 -9.84 -14.23
CA THR A 254 6.44 -9.35 -15.60
C THR A 254 5.24 -10.00 -16.28
N GLU A 255 4.65 -11.05 -15.67
CA GLU A 255 3.56 -11.85 -16.25
C GLU A 255 2.47 -12.17 -15.21
N PRO A 256 1.86 -11.14 -14.54
CA PRO A 256 0.84 -11.39 -13.53
C PRO A 256 -0.48 -11.82 -14.16
N LEU A 257 -1.44 -12.16 -13.30
CA LEU A 257 -2.85 -12.29 -13.66
C LEU A 257 -3.56 -10.94 -13.48
N GLY A 258 -4.62 -10.73 -14.23
CA GLY A 258 -5.50 -9.58 -14.12
C GLY A 258 -6.97 -10.00 -14.13
N VAL A 259 -7.81 -9.14 -13.59
CA VAL A 259 -9.28 -9.25 -13.66
C VAL A 259 -9.81 -7.96 -14.24
N LYS A 260 -10.61 -8.06 -15.30
CA LYS A 260 -11.22 -6.90 -15.95
C LYS A 260 -12.46 -6.47 -15.18
N ASP A 261 -12.60 -5.18 -14.94
CA ASP A 261 -13.84 -4.62 -14.41
C ASP A 261 -14.95 -4.75 -15.46
N ARG A 262 -16.16 -5.01 -14.99
CA ARG A 262 -17.35 -5.12 -15.87
C ARG A 262 -17.78 -3.79 -16.48
N LEU A 263 -17.38 -2.67 -15.89
CA LEU A 263 -17.84 -1.32 -16.24
C LEU A 263 -16.78 -0.46 -16.94
N GLY A 264 -15.58 -1.00 -17.17
CA GLY A 264 -14.50 -0.22 -17.76
C GLY A 264 -13.38 -1.06 -18.36
N ASP A 265 -12.40 -0.38 -18.94
CA ASP A 265 -11.19 -1.00 -19.51
C ASP A 265 -10.12 -1.26 -18.45
N LEU A 266 -10.41 -0.99 -17.19
CA LEU A 266 -9.47 -1.16 -16.09
C LEU A 266 -9.25 -2.63 -15.79
N VAL A 267 -7.99 -3.05 -15.83
CA VAL A 267 -7.57 -4.39 -15.41
C VAL A 267 -6.91 -4.31 -14.03
N ALA A 268 -7.57 -4.89 -13.04
CA ALA A 268 -7.01 -4.98 -11.69
C ALA A 268 -6.09 -6.19 -11.58
N ILE A 269 -4.81 -5.94 -11.30
CA ILE A 269 -3.80 -7.00 -11.20
C ILE A 269 -4.09 -7.92 -10.02
N ARG A 270 -3.91 -9.21 -10.24
CA ARG A 270 -3.98 -10.31 -9.26
C ARG A 270 -2.66 -11.04 -9.28
N HIS A 271 -1.69 -10.50 -8.55
CA HIS A 271 -0.32 -11.00 -8.58
C HIS A 271 -0.25 -12.42 -8.02
N PRO A 272 0.28 -13.40 -8.76
CA PRO A 272 0.57 -14.73 -8.23
C PRO A 272 1.71 -14.62 -7.20
N MET A 273 1.42 -15.03 -5.96
CA MET A 273 2.36 -14.89 -4.83
C MET A 273 3.12 -16.19 -4.54
N ALA A 274 2.42 -17.32 -4.59
CA ALA A 274 3.03 -18.63 -4.32
C ALA A 274 2.32 -19.75 -5.05
N GLY A 275 3.09 -20.70 -5.56
CA GLY A 275 2.60 -21.96 -6.13
C GLY A 275 2.54 -23.05 -5.05
N ASN A 276 1.40 -23.72 -4.92
CA ASN A 276 1.18 -24.76 -3.92
C ASN A 276 1.42 -26.16 -4.49
N LYS A 277 1.70 -27.14 -3.62
CA LYS A 277 1.92 -28.56 -3.97
C LYS A 277 0.72 -29.22 -4.67
N ASP A 278 -0.49 -28.72 -4.41
CA ASP A 278 -1.73 -29.15 -5.06
C ASP A 278 -1.99 -28.44 -6.40
N TYR A 279 -1.01 -27.70 -6.90
CA TYR A 279 -1.08 -26.87 -8.11
C TYR A 279 -2.09 -25.71 -8.05
N SER A 280 -2.53 -25.30 -6.87
CA SER A 280 -3.23 -24.02 -6.68
C SER A 280 -2.24 -22.86 -6.61
N ILE A 281 -2.73 -21.64 -6.79
CA ILE A 281 -1.95 -20.40 -6.73
C ILE A 281 -2.51 -19.52 -5.61
N ASN A 282 -1.66 -19.04 -4.70
CA ASN A 282 -2.03 -17.94 -3.82
C ASN A 282 -1.83 -16.62 -4.57
N VAL A 283 -2.83 -15.76 -4.54
CA VAL A 283 -2.82 -14.44 -5.20
C VAL A 283 -2.88 -13.30 -4.18
N GLY A 284 -2.31 -12.18 -4.56
CA GLY A 284 -2.21 -11.00 -3.69
C GLY A 284 -3.53 -10.33 -3.33
N ASN A 285 -4.61 -10.55 -4.11
CA ASN A 285 -5.89 -9.87 -3.95
C ASN A 285 -7.07 -10.82 -4.14
N HIS A 286 -8.29 -10.39 -3.75
CA HIS A 286 -9.48 -11.20 -3.84
C HIS A 286 -9.83 -11.60 -5.28
N LEU A 287 -10.28 -12.82 -5.44
CA LEU A 287 -10.92 -13.37 -6.63
C LEU A 287 -12.35 -13.83 -6.29
N ALA A 288 -13.18 -13.92 -7.32
CA ALA A 288 -14.51 -14.48 -7.22
C ALA A 288 -14.70 -15.62 -8.25
N LEU A 289 -15.54 -16.61 -7.92
CA LEU A 289 -15.97 -17.64 -8.87
C LEU A 289 -16.64 -17.02 -10.09
N ASN A 290 -16.48 -17.67 -11.22
CA ASN A 290 -17.03 -17.23 -12.50
C ASN A 290 -16.51 -15.87 -13.00
N THR A 291 -15.39 -15.40 -12.47
CA THR A 291 -14.69 -14.21 -12.95
C THR A 291 -13.66 -14.62 -14.02
N ALA A 292 -13.58 -13.85 -15.10
CA ALA A 292 -12.52 -14.02 -16.08
C ALA A 292 -11.17 -13.54 -15.49
N VAL A 293 -10.15 -14.39 -15.56
CA VAL A 293 -8.76 -14.03 -15.32
C VAL A 293 -8.01 -14.00 -16.63
N ILE A 294 -7.12 -13.02 -16.77
CA ILE A 294 -6.36 -12.75 -17.99
C ILE A 294 -4.88 -12.80 -17.61
N GLN A 295 -4.06 -13.42 -18.48
CA GLN A 295 -2.61 -13.28 -18.35
C GLN A 295 -2.23 -11.89 -18.83
N MET A 296 -1.52 -11.17 -18.00
CA MET A 296 -0.96 -9.85 -18.29
C MET A 296 0.53 -9.95 -18.55
N GLN A 297 1.08 -8.95 -19.22
CA GLN A 297 2.52 -8.87 -19.50
C GLN A 297 3.00 -7.43 -19.49
N ALA A 298 4.22 -7.21 -18.98
CA ALA A 298 5.00 -5.99 -19.16
C ALA A 298 6.49 -6.31 -19.06
N SER A 299 7.33 -5.57 -19.75
CA SER A 299 8.77 -5.57 -19.51
C SER A 299 9.13 -4.76 -18.26
N VAL A 300 10.31 -4.98 -17.71
CA VAL A 300 10.83 -4.19 -16.57
C VAL A 300 10.92 -2.71 -16.94
N ASP A 301 11.33 -2.37 -18.17
CA ASP A 301 11.43 -1.00 -18.63
C ASP A 301 10.05 -0.31 -18.71
N GLU A 302 9.01 -1.02 -19.14
CA GLU A 302 7.64 -0.51 -19.15
C GLU A 302 7.13 -0.27 -17.71
N LEU A 303 7.43 -1.17 -16.78
CA LEU A 303 7.09 -1.00 -15.36
C LEU A 303 7.77 0.25 -14.78
N ILE A 304 9.07 0.45 -15.03
CA ILE A 304 9.80 1.65 -14.59
C ILE A 304 9.23 2.91 -15.22
N LYS A 305 9.02 2.90 -16.53
CA LYS A 305 8.51 4.04 -17.28
C LYS A 305 7.10 4.44 -16.83
N SER A 306 6.23 3.46 -16.54
CA SER A 306 4.85 3.71 -16.17
C SER A 306 4.71 4.60 -14.92
N THR A 307 5.65 4.53 -13.97
CA THR A 307 5.67 5.40 -12.80
C THR A 307 5.78 6.88 -13.18
N GLY A 308 6.70 7.19 -14.10
CA GLY A 308 6.86 8.56 -14.63
C GLY A 308 5.65 9.02 -15.45
N ASP A 309 5.05 8.13 -16.21
CA ASP A 309 3.87 8.44 -17.03
C ASP A 309 2.63 8.67 -16.12
N THR A 310 2.45 7.89 -15.05
CA THR A 310 1.44 8.12 -14.01
C THR A 310 1.57 9.51 -13.39
N MET A 311 2.78 9.93 -13.04
CA MET A 311 3.01 11.26 -12.48
C MET A 311 2.71 12.40 -13.48
N LYS A 312 2.99 12.21 -14.76
CA LYS A 312 2.63 13.19 -15.81
C LYS A 312 1.11 13.32 -15.97
N GLU A 313 0.40 12.18 -15.94
CA GLU A 313 -1.06 12.16 -16.00
C GLU A 313 -1.69 12.85 -14.80
N LEU A 314 -1.22 12.53 -13.58
CA LEU A 314 -1.66 13.20 -12.37
C LEU A 314 -1.44 14.72 -12.43
N ASN A 315 -0.26 15.17 -12.87
CA ASN A 315 0.03 16.58 -13.03
C ASN A 315 -0.90 17.26 -14.05
N LYS A 316 -1.25 16.57 -15.14
CA LYS A 316 -2.21 17.08 -16.13
C LYS A 316 -3.62 17.23 -15.55
N GLU A 317 -4.04 16.31 -14.70
CA GLU A 317 -5.35 16.42 -14.02
C GLU A 317 -5.37 17.53 -12.96
N MET A 318 -4.24 17.78 -12.32
CA MET A 318 -4.13 18.86 -11.33
C MET A 318 -4.17 20.27 -11.96
N GLY A 319 -3.81 20.43 -13.23
CA GLY A 319 -3.87 21.70 -13.98
C GLY A 319 -2.55 22.39 -13.96
#